data_2bc796eac9b09ddfd15b6b56957cc612
#
_entry.id   2bc796eac9b09ddfd15b6b56957cc612
#
_cell.length_a   1.000
_cell.length_b   1.000
_cell.length_c   1.000
_cell.angle_alpha   90.00
_cell.angle_beta   90.00
_cell.angle_gamma   90.00
#
_symmetry.space_group_name_H-M   'P 1'
#
loop_
_entity.id
_entity.type
_entity.pdbx_description
1 polymer ?
#
loop_
_entity_poly.entity_id
_entity_poly.type
_entity_poly.pdbx_seq_one_letter_code
_entity_poly.pdbx_strand_id
1 'polypeptide(L)'
;MDQLVTIELFGRPFTFKAEKDVSTAKEVADFLVQEISKVESQLSNKSSTINKQAILIMAALNIANEYFKCQQKHKDLLEIVSDRTSGLLSELDTN
;
A
#
# COMPACT_ATOMS: atom_id res chain seq x y z
N MET A 1 15.42 4.27 -19.57
CA MET A 1 15.02 3.04 -20.28
C MET A 1 13.84 2.40 -19.56
N ASP A 2 12.85 2.04 -20.36
CA ASP A 2 11.72 1.30 -19.84
C ASP A 2 12.14 -0.13 -19.56
N GLN A 3 11.90 -0.62 -18.36
CA GLN A 3 12.17 -1.99 -18.02
C GLN A 3 10.87 -2.72 -17.73
N LEU A 4 10.87 -4.01 -18.03
CA LEU A 4 9.69 -4.84 -17.86
C LEU A 4 9.73 -5.51 -16.49
N VAL A 5 8.60 -5.44 -15.80
CA VAL A 5 8.40 -6.13 -14.52
C VAL A 5 7.33 -7.19 -14.74
N THR A 6 7.64 -8.41 -14.35
CA THR A 6 6.70 -9.52 -14.49
C THR A 6 6.31 -10.02 -13.12
N ILE A 7 4.99 -10.16 -12.90
CA ILE A 7 4.43 -10.76 -11.69
C ILE A 7 3.55 -11.94 -12.09
N GLU A 8 3.42 -12.88 -11.18
CA GLU A 8 2.57 -14.04 -11.41
C GLU A 8 1.34 -13.96 -10.52
N LEU A 9 0.16 -13.93 -11.14
CA LEU A 9 -1.13 -13.86 -10.45
C LEU A 9 -2.06 -14.94 -11.01
N PHE A 10 -2.67 -15.72 -10.14
CA PHE A 10 -3.63 -16.77 -10.52
C PHE A 10 -3.02 -17.75 -11.51
N GLY A 11 -1.73 -18.05 -11.35
CA GLY A 11 -1.03 -18.99 -12.23
C GLY A 11 -0.69 -18.44 -13.60
N ARG A 12 -0.81 -17.13 -13.82
CA ARG A 12 -0.49 -16.48 -15.09
C ARG A 12 0.50 -15.36 -14.91
N PRO A 13 1.44 -15.19 -15.83
CA PRO A 13 2.37 -14.07 -15.77
C PRO A 13 1.73 -12.82 -16.35
N PHE A 14 1.94 -11.70 -15.68
CA PHE A 14 1.54 -10.38 -16.15
C PHE A 14 2.78 -9.50 -16.19
N THR A 15 3.02 -8.88 -17.34
CA THR A 15 4.19 -8.06 -17.56
C THR A 15 3.76 -6.63 -17.83
N PHE A 16 4.42 -5.69 -17.15
CA PHE A 16 4.14 -4.27 -17.36
C PHE A 16 5.45 -3.49 -17.41
N LYS A 17 5.38 -2.29 -17.95
CA LYS A 17 6.54 -1.41 -18.07
C LYS A 17 6.67 -0.53 -16.84
N ALA A 18 7.88 -0.47 -16.31
CA ALA A 18 8.23 0.46 -15.25
C ALA A 18 9.03 1.61 -15.89
N GLU A 19 8.49 2.82 -15.79
CA GLU A 19 9.10 3.98 -16.44
C GLU A 19 10.26 4.56 -15.65
N LYS A 20 10.28 4.36 -14.34
CA LYS A 20 11.30 4.95 -13.48
C LYS A 20 12.05 3.87 -12.72
N ASP A 21 12.06 3.89 -11.43
CA ASP A 21 12.84 3.00 -10.59
C ASP A 21 12.28 1.58 -10.60
N VAL A 22 13.00 0.66 -11.24
CA VAL A 22 12.60 -0.75 -11.37
C VAL A 22 12.57 -1.45 -10.02
N SER A 23 13.51 -1.16 -9.13
CA SER A 23 13.52 -1.82 -7.83
C SER A 23 12.30 -1.43 -7.02
N THR A 24 11.86 -0.17 -7.07
CA THR A 24 10.62 0.27 -6.41
C THR A 24 9.40 -0.39 -7.04
N ALA A 25 9.36 -0.44 -8.37
CA ALA A 25 8.25 -1.07 -9.08
C ALA A 25 8.13 -2.54 -8.73
N LYS A 26 9.26 -3.23 -8.60
CA LYS A 26 9.28 -4.64 -8.21
C LYS A 26 8.80 -4.83 -6.78
N GLU A 27 9.22 -3.98 -5.86
CA GLU A 27 8.75 -4.03 -4.47
C GLU A 27 7.25 -3.83 -4.38
N VAL A 28 6.72 -2.86 -5.12
CA VAL A 28 5.29 -2.59 -5.18
C VAL A 28 4.54 -3.80 -5.76
N ALA A 29 5.07 -4.38 -6.83
CA ALA A 29 4.46 -5.56 -7.45
C ALA A 29 4.46 -6.75 -6.50
N ASP A 30 5.56 -6.99 -5.79
CA ASP A 30 5.65 -8.07 -4.81
C ASP A 30 4.67 -7.87 -3.67
N PHE A 31 4.50 -6.63 -3.22
CA PHE A 31 3.52 -6.29 -2.20
C PHE A 31 2.10 -6.62 -2.66
N LEU A 32 1.77 -6.27 -3.89
CA LEU A 32 0.46 -6.58 -4.47
C LEU A 32 0.22 -8.08 -4.50
N VAL A 33 1.20 -8.86 -4.93
CA VAL A 33 1.09 -10.32 -4.98
C VAL A 33 0.84 -10.88 -3.59
N GLN A 34 1.53 -10.38 -2.58
CA GLN A 34 1.34 -10.81 -1.20
C GLN A 34 -0.07 -10.51 -0.70
N GLU A 35 -0.60 -9.33 -0.99
CA GLU A 35 -1.96 -8.95 -0.59
C GLU A 35 -3.00 -9.83 -1.26
N ILE A 36 -2.82 -10.14 -2.54
CA ILE A 36 -3.71 -11.04 -3.26
C ILE A 36 -3.67 -12.44 -2.65
N SER A 37 -2.48 -12.95 -2.32
CA SER A 37 -2.32 -14.25 -1.69
C SER A 37 -3.02 -14.32 -0.33
N LYS A 38 -2.94 -13.26 0.46
CA LYS A 38 -3.65 -13.19 1.75
C LYS A 38 -5.15 -13.30 1.56
N VAL A 39 -5.70 -12.55 0.61
CA VAL A 39 -7.14 -12.58 0.33
C VAL A 39 -7.57 -13.95 -0.16
N GLU A 40 -6.79 -14.56 -1.03
CA GLU A 40 -7.08 -15.91 -1.51
C GLU A 40 -7.17 -16.91 -0.35
N SER A 41 -6.21 -16.85 0.57
CA SER A 41 -6.17 -17.72 1.74
C SER A 41 -7.38 -17.53 2.63
N GLN A 42 -7.80 -16.29 2.82
CA GLN A 42 -8.96 -15.97 3.66
C GLN A 42 -10.27 -16.44 3.03
N LEU A 43 -10.40 -16.26 1.72
CA LEU A 43 -11.64 -16.64 1.00
C LEU A 43 -11.74 -18.12 0.74
N SER A 44 -10.63 -18.83 0.53
CA SER A 44 -10.65 -20.26 0.25
C SER A 44 -11.23 -21.06 1.42
N ASN A 45 -11.16 -20.53 2.63
CA ASN A 45 -11.72 -21.17 3.82
C ASN A 45 -13.23 -20.96 3.96
N LYS A 46 -13.81 -20.02 3.21
CA LYS A 46 -15.21 -19.62 3.36
C LYS A 46 -16.09 -19.99 2.19
N SER A 47 -15.50 -20.23 1.01
CA SER A 47 -16.26 -20.49 -0.20
C SER A 47 -15.50 -21.46 -1.09
N SER A 48 -16.23 -22.39 -1.70
CA SER A 48 -15.67 -23.34 -2.66
C SER A 48 -15.46 -22.70 -4.03
N THR A 49 -16.11 -21.54 -4.29
CA THR A 49 -16.01 -20.84 -5.56
C THR A 49 -15.45 -19.45 -5.33
N ILE A 50 -14.21 -19.24 -5.75
CA ILE A 50 -13.53 -17.97 -5.59
C ILE A 50 -13.53 -17.24 -6.92
N ASN A 51 -14.08 -16.02 -6.91
CA ASN A 51 -14.08 -15.15 -8.08
C ASN A 51 -12.80 -14.30 -8.06
N LYS A 52 -12.01 -14.42 -9.13
CA LYS A 52 -10.75 -13.64 -9.25
C LYS A 52 -10.99 -12.15 -9.15
N GLN A 53 -12.07 -11.67 -9.73
CA GLN A 53 -12.41 -10.25 -9.68
C GLN A 53 -12.67 -9.79 -8.24
N ALA A 54 -13.39 -10.61 -7.47
CA ALA A 54 -13.64 -10.30 -6.06
C ALA A 54 -12.35 -10.26 -5.26
N ILE A 55 -11.42 -11.18 -5.52
CA ILE A 55 -10.11 -11.21 -4.87
C ILE A 55 -9.36 -9.92 -5.16
N LEU A 56 -9.32 -9.50 -6.42
CA LEU A 56 -8.62 -8.28 -6.82
C LEU A 56 -9.24 -7.05 -6.18
N ILE A 57 -10.56 -6.98 -6.13
CA ILE A 57 -11.26 -5.85 -5.50
C ILE A 57 -10.95 -5.80 -4.00
N MET A 58 -11.01 -6.93 -3.32
CA MET A 58 -10.71 -6.98 -1.88
C MET A 58 -9.26 -6.64 -1.59
N ALA A 59 -8.32 -7.13 -2.40
CA ALA A 59 -6.91 -6.78 -2.26
C ALA A 59 -6.70 -5.29 -2.47
N ALA A 60 -7.34 -4.72 -3.49
CA ALA A 60 -7.26 -3.28 -3.76
C ALA A 60 -7.81 -2.46 -2.61
N LEU A 61 -8.95 -2.89 -2.04
CA LEU A 61 -9.55 -2.20 -0.90
C LEU A 61 -8.63 -2.26 0.33
N ASN A 62 -8.01 -3.40 0.58
CA ASN A 62 -7.07 -3.54 1.69
C ASN A 62 -5.86 -2.61 1.52
N ILE A 63 -5.30 -2.55 0.31
CA ILE A 63 -4.17 -1.67 0.00
C ILE A 63 -4.57 -0.20 0.16
N ALA A 64 -5.73 0.17 -0.38
CA ALA A 64 -6.22 1.54 -0.27
C ALA A 64 -6.46 1.92 1.20
N ASN A 65 -7.01 1.01 1.98
CA ASN A 65 -7.25 1.23 3.40
C ASN A 65 -5.93 1.47 4.16
N GLU A 66 -4.91 0.67 3.88
CA GLU A 66 -3.59 0.85 4.48
C GLU A 66 -2.96 2.18 4.06
N TYR A 67 -3.15 2.57 2.82
CA TYR A 67 -2.69 3.85 2.32
C TYR A 67 -3.33 5.01 3.09
N PHE A 68 -4.65 4.96 3.27
CA PHE A 68 -5.37 5.98 4.03
C PHE A 68 -4.92 6.04 5.49
N LYS A 69 -4.73 4.88 6.12
CA LYS A 69 -4.22 4.82 7.50
C LYS A 69 -2.82 5.44 7.60
N CYS A 70 -1.96 5.14 6.62
CA CYS A 70 -0.61 5.68 6.59
C CYS A 70 -0.64 7.21 6.44
N GLN A 71 -1.50 7.72 5.55
CA GLN A 71 -1.67 9.17 5.38
C GLN A 71 -2.18 9.84 6.65
N GLN A 72 -3.13 9.21 7.32
CA GLN A 72 -3.70 9.75 8.55
C GLN A 72 -2.64 9.81 9.65
N LYS A 73 -1.83 8.76 9.80
CA LYS A 73 -0.74 8.75 10.76
C LYS A 73 0.28 9.84 10.46
N HIS A 74 0.60 10.03 9.19
CA HIS A 74 1.55 11.07 8.78
C HIS A 74 1.00 12.45 9.11
N LYS A 75 -0.27 12.69 8.84
CA LYS A 75 -0.94 13.94 9.16
C LYS A 75 -0.96 14.20 10.66
N ASP A 76 -1.28 13.18 11.45
CA ASP A 76 -1.31 13.28 12.91
C ASP A 76 0.08 13.62 13.46
N LEU A 77 1.12 13.00 12.90
CA LEU A 77 2.50 13.31 13.30
C LEU A 77 2.87 14.74 12.97
N LEU A 78 2.48 15.23 11.80
CA LEU A 78 2.74 16.62 11.42
C LEU A 78 2.04 17.60 12.36
N GLU A 79 0.80 17.29 12.75
CA GLU A 79 0.07 18.13 13.71
C GLU A 79 0.76 18.15 15.06
N ILE A 80 1.19 16.98 15.57
CA ILE A 80 1.90 16.89 16.85
C ILE A 80 3.20 17.69 16.80
N VAL A 81 3.99 17.55 15.74
CA VAL A 81 5.24 18.28 15.59
C VAL A 81 4.98 19.78 15.52
N SER A 82 3.97 20.19 14.75
CA SER A 82 3.59 21.59 14.62
C SER A 82 3.16 22.17 15.95
N ASP A 83 2.35 21.47 16.72
CA ASP A 83 1.90 21.89 18.05
C ASP A 83 3.06 22.05 19.02
N ARG A 84 4.00 21.12 19.01
CA ARG A 84 5.19 21.20 19.86
C ARG A 84 6.08 22.37 19.48
N THR A 85 6.26 22.59 18.18
CA THR A 85 7.04 23.70 17.67
C THR A 85 6.40 25.04 18.06
N SER A 86 5.08 25.13 17.91
CA SER A 86 4.33 26.32 18.32
C SER A 86 4.46 26.60 19.81
N GLY A 87 4.39 25.53 20.62
CA GLY A 87 4.55 25.63 22.07
C GLY A 87 5.94 26.17 22.45
N LEU A 88 6.98 25.65 21.81
CA LEU A 88 8.35 26.10 22.07
C LEU A 88 8.53 27.56 21.68
N LEU A 89 8.00 27.96 20.55
CA LEU A 89 8.08 29.36 20.11
C LEU A 89 7.32 30.26 21.06
N SER A 90 6.19 29.84 21.56
CA SER A 90 5.40 30.60 22.53
C SER A 90 6.16 30.80 23.84
N GLU A 91 6.85 29.76 24.32
CA GLU A 91 7.66 29.84 25.52
C GLU A 91 8.84 30.81 25.35
N LEU A 92 9.46 30.79 24.17
CA LEU A 92 10.56 31.70 23.89
C LEU A 92 10.09 33.15 23.82
N ASP A 93 8.90 33.39 23.31
CA ASP A 93 8.33 34.73 23.18
C ASP A 93 7.92 35.33 24.54
N THR A 94 7.62 34.49 25.53
CA THR A 94 7.22 34.98 26.86
C THR A 94 8.38 35.33 27.77
N ASN A 95 9.59 35.03 27.33
CA ASN A 95 10.79 35.40 28.05
C ASN A 95 11.39 36.66 27.46
#